data_03d2cc070265d0119cd3a2645978785c
#
_entry.id   03d2cc070265d0119cd3a2645978785c
#
_cell.length_a   1.000
_cell.length_b   1.000
_cell.length_c   1.000
_cell.angle_alpha   90.00
_cell.angle_beta   90.00
_cell.angle_gamma   90.00
#
_symmetry.space_group_name_H-M   'P 1'
#
loop_
_entity.id
_entity.type
_entity.pdbx_description
1 polymer ?
#
loop_
_entity_poly.entity_id
_entity_poly.type
_entity_poly.pdbx_seq_one_letter_code
_entity_poly.pdbx_strand_id
1 'polypeptide(L)'
;LSGLDTKNLVGHLAAWNYFQSAESDLNTDFIKQWKSTMGDKRVTNDPMEAHVIGFKMYVKAVEKAGTTDVDAVRKAMYGMKVPNLTGGMAEMLPNHHLSKPVLIGEIQADGQFDIISQTKEVPGDAWTDYLAESKPLVSDWKSLGCGMYNKDTKTCVQMKSNY
;
A
#
# COMPACT_ATOMS: atom_id res chain seq x y z
N LEU A 1 -1.06 -16.04 8.80
CA LEU A 1 -1.96 -17.15 8.39
C LEU A 1 -2.55 -17.94 9.60
N SER A 2 -2.66 -17.28 10.76
CA SER A 2 -3.03 -17.91 12.04
C SER A 2 -4.39 -18.65 12.07
N GLY A 3 -5.21 -18.52 11.06
CA GLY A 3 -6.52 -19.20 10.94
C GLY A 3 -6.56 -20.36 9.96
N LEU A 4 -5.40 -20.75 9.39
CA LEU A 4 -5.31 -21.78 8.36
C LEU A 4 -4.36 -22.89 8.77
N ASP A 5 -4.61 -24.12 8.29
CA ASP A 5 -3.59 -25.16 8.29
C ASP A 5 -2.52 -24.84 7.24
N THR A 6 -1.36 -24.46 7.70
CA THR A 6 -0.24 -24.00 6.83
C THR A 6 0.52 -25.13 6.17
N LYS A 7 0.30 -26.41 6.56
CA LYS A 7 1.10 -27.54 6.05
C LYS A 7 1.19 -27.61 4.52
N ASN A 8 0.05 -27.35 3.85
CA ASN A 8 -0.02 -27.40 2.40
C ASN A 8 0.35 -26.07 1.73
N LEU A 9 0.67 -25.03 2.53
CA LEU A 9 0.99 -23.71 2.06
C LEU A 9 2.48 -23.38 2.18
N VAL A 10 3.23 -24.14 2.97
CA VAL A 10 4.68 -23.95 3.14
C VAL A 10 5.37 -23.97 1.79
N GLY A 11 6.24 -23.00 1.55
CA GLY A 11 6.98 -22.83 0.30
C GLY A 11 6.22 -22.08 -0.80
N HIS A 12 4.93 -21.77 -0.62
CA HIS A 12 4.23 -20.88 -1.55
C HIS A 12 4.65 -19.42 -1.35
N LEU A 13 4.61 -18.67 -2.44
CA LEU A 13 5.04 -17.28 -2.46
C LEU A 13 3.85 -16.32 -2.40
N ALA A 14 4.05 -15.18 -1.73
CA ALA A 14 3.12 -14.06 -1.74
C ALA A 14 3.87 -12.75 -2.01
N ALA A 15 3.25 -11.86 -2.78
CA ALA A 15 3.77 -10.51 -3.05
C ALA A 15 2.92 -9.49 -2.28
N TRP A 16 3.54 -8.73 -1.39
CA TRP A 16 2.87 -7.71 -0.57
C TRP A 16 3.82 -6.55 -0.30
N ASN A 17 3.30 -5.45 0.25
CA ASN A 17 4.13 -4.32 0.67
C ASN A 17 4.66 -4.45 2.10
N TYR A 18 4.12 -5.40 2.86
CA TYR A 18 4.52 -5.62 4.24
C TYR A 18 4.27 -7.06 4.68
N PHE A 19 5.25 -7.63 5.37
CA PHE A 19 5.11 -8.83 6.22
C PHE A 19 5.57 -8.48 7.63
N GLN A 20 4.98 -9.11 8.66
CA GLN A 20 5.39 -8.90 10.06
C GLN A 20 6.88 -9.19 10.27
N SER A 21 7.44 -10.12 9.51
CA SER A 21 8.84 -10.51 9.53
C SER A 21 9.81 -9.50 8.90
N ALA A 22 9.32 -8.37 8.37
CA ALA A 22 10.20 -7.34 7.82
C ALA A 22 11.14 -6.78 8.89
N GLU A 23 12.44 -6.75 8.58
CA GLU A 23 13.49 -6.33 9.51
C GLU A 23 13.69 -4.82 9.44
N SER A 24 13.17 -4.11 10.43
CA SER A 24 13.50 -2.70 10.71
C SER A 24 13.20 -2.36 12.17
N ASP A 25 13.90 -1.37 12.72
CA ASP A 25 13.65 -0.90 14.09
C ASP A 25 12.21 -0.39 14.24
N LEU A 26 11.70 0.34 13.25
CA LEU A 26 10.34 0.85 13.25
C LEU A 26 9.30 -0.29 13.28
N ASN A 27 9.54 -1.38 12.57
CA ASN A 27 8.67 -2.53 12.59
C ASN A 27 8.72 -3.25 13.94
N THR A 28 9.91 -3.41 14.49
CA THR A 28 10.11 -4.01 15.81
C THR A 28 9.34 -3.24 16.89
N ASP A 29 9.44 -1.93 16.90
CA ASP A 29 8.71 -1.07 17.83
C ASP A 29 7.19 -1.13 17.60
N PHE A 30 6.76 -1.12 16.34
CA PHE A 30 5.34 -1.24 15.99
C PHE A 30 4.75 -2.57 16.46
N ILE A 31 5.44 -3.70 16.22
CA ILE A 31 5.00 -5.02 16.66
C ILE A 31 4.91 -5.07 18.19
N LYS A 32 5.92 -4.55 18.89
CA LYS A 32 5.94 -4.47 20.35
C LYS A 32 4.76 -3.68 20.89
N GLN A 33 4.50 -2.50 20.35
CA GLN A 33 3.36 -1.66 20.74
C GLN A 33 2.03 -2.34 20.43
N TRP A 34 1.90 -2.95 19.26
CA TRP A 34 0.70 -3.69 18.88
C TRP A 34 0.40 -4.83 19.85
N LYS A 35 1.38 -5.67 20.13
CA LYS A 35 1.21 -6.81 21.03
C LYS A 35 0.92 -6.38 22.48
N SER A 36 1.57 -5.32 22.97
CA SER A 36 1.30 -4.80 24.31
C SER A 36 -0.14 -4.28 24.50
N THR A 37 -0.76 -3.82 23.41
CA THR A 37 -2.13 -3.27 23.44
C THR A 37 -3.18 -4.34 23.15
N MET A 38 -2.92 -5.20 22.15
CA MET A 38 -3.91 -6.12 21.59
C MET A 38 -3.71 -7.59 22.03
N GLY A 39 -2.58 -7.87 22.70
CA GLY A 39 -2.18 -9.19 23.18
C GLY A 39 -1.18 -9.91 22.28
N ASP A 40 -0.34 -10.76 22.88
CA ASP A 40 0.82 -11.40 22.25
C ASP A 40 0.48 -12.29 21.04
N LYS A 41 -0.73 -12.84 21.02
CA LYS A 41 -1.18 -13.71 19.92
C LYS A 41 -1.61 -12.93 18.66
N ARG A 42 -1.72 -11.62 18.75
CA ARG A 42 -2.11 -10.78 17.62
C ARG A 42 -0.91 -10.50 16.72
N VAL A 43 -1.15 -10.66 15.42
CA VAL A 43 -0.16 -10.39 14.38
C VAL A 43 -0.49 -9.09 13.64
N THR A 44 0.54 -8.47 13.09
CA THR A 44 0.41 -7.33 12.19
C THR A 44 0.28 -7.79 10.74
N ASN A 45 -0.23 -6.94 9.86
CA ASN A 45 -0.42 -7.24 8.45
C ASN A 45 -0.31 -5.98 7.58
N ASP A 46 -0.27 -6.15 6.27
CA ASP A 46 -0.09 -5.08 5.28
C ASP A 46 -1.16 -3.96 5.38
N PRO A 47 -2.48 -4.24 5.49
CA PRO A 47 -3.46 -3.18 5.70
C PRO A 47 -3.22 -2.34 6.95
N MET A 48 -2.70 -2.93 8.02
CA MET A 48 -2.39 -2.19 9.25
C MET A 48 -1.20 -1.27 9.04
N GLU A 49 -0.15 -1.75 8.38
CA GLU A 49 1.00 -0.92 8.01
C GLU A 49 0.57 0.26 7.13
N ALA A 50 -0.28 0.01 6.12
CA ALA A 50 -0.82 1.06 5.26
C ALA A 50 -1.57 2.14 6.05
N HIS A 51 -2.37 1.75 7.05
CA HIS A 51 -3.05 2.69 7.93
C HIS A 51 -2.09 3.52 8.79
N VAL A 52 -1.04 2.90 9.33
CA VAL A 52 -0.02 3.61 10.11
C VAL A 52 0.68 4.67 9.25
N ILE A 53 1.05 4.31 8.02
CA ILE A 53 1.66 5.25 7.08
C ILE A 53 0.70 6.39 6.73
N GLY A 54 -0.53 6.05 6.36
CA GLY A 54 -1.55 7.04 6.00
C GLY A 54 -1.82 8.03 7.13
N PHE A 55 -1.92 7.53 8.37
CA PHE A 55 -2.11 8.38 9.54
C PHE A 55 -0.90 9.30 9.80
N LYS A 56 0.33 8.77 9.72
CA LYS A 56 1.54 9.58 9.86
C LYS A 56 1.64 10.67 8.79
N MET A 57 1.27 10.37 7.55
CA MET A 57 1.21 11.36 6.47
C MET A 57 0.15 12.42 6.74
N TYR A 58 -1.04 12.02 7.19
CA TYR A 58 -2.10 12.95 7.55
C TYR A 58 -1.67 13.94 8.64
N VAL A 59 -1.10 13.45 9.73
CA VAL A 59 -0.61 14.32 10.82
C VAL A 59 0.40 15.33 10.30
N LYS A 60 1.42 14.87 9.57
CA LYS A 60 2.43 15.77 8.97
C LYS A 60 1.83 16.75 7.96
N ALA A 61 0.81 16.33 7.22
CA ALA A 61 0.14 17.20 6.27
C ALA A 61 -0.67 18.30 6.96
N VAL A 62 -1.36 17.98 8.06
CA VAL A 62 -2.06 18.97 8.90
C VAL A 62 -1.07 19.96 9.50
N GLU A 63 0.05 19.48 10.06
CA GLU A 63 1.12 20.33 10.59
C GLU A 63 1.67 21.27 9.51
N LYS A 64 1.96 20.75 8.31
CA LYS A 64 2.49 21.51 7.18
C LYS A 64 1.48 22.52 6.63
N ALA A 65 0.19 22.15 6.60
CA ALA A 65 -0.90 23.02 6.11
C ALA A 65 -1.32 24.08 7.14
N GLY A 66 -1.06 23.83 8.43
CA GLY A 66 -1.52 24.68 9.53
C GLY A 66 -3.04 24.70 9.71
N THR A 67 -3.76 23.74 9.14
CA THR A 67 -5.22 23.65 9.14
C THR A 67 -5.67 22.22 8.89
N THR A 68 -6.94 21.92 9.24
CA THR A 68 -7.61 20.65 8.92
C THR A 68 -8.50 20.75 7.66
N ASP A 69 -8.44 21.86 6.93
CA ASP A 69 -9.15 21.99 5.65
C ASP A 69 -8.72 20.89 4.68
N VAL A 70 -9.70 20.22 4.07
CA VAL A 70 -9.48 19.01 3.27
C VAL A 70 -8.57 19.29 2.06
N ASP A 71 -8.81 20.38 1.35
CA ASP A 71 -8.04 20.69 0.14
C ASP A 71 -6.62 21.14 0.48
N ALA A 72 -6.43 21.89 1.56
CA ALA A 72 -5.11 22.29 2.03
C ALA A 72 -4.29 21.09 2.49
N VAL A 73 -4.86 20.19 3.28
CA VAL A 73 -4.21 18.97 3.76
C VAL A 73 -3.87 18.05 2.59
N ARG A 74 -4.80 17.81 1.68
CA ARG A 74 -4.57 17.00 0.47
C ARG A 74 -3.41 17.53 -0.36
N LYS A 75 -3.36 18.83 -0.61
CA LYS A 75 -2.25 19.47 -1.34
C LYS A 75 -0.92 19.33 -0.59
N ALA A 76 -0.94 19.44 0.74
CA ALA A 76 0.25 19.28 1.56
C ALA A 76 0.80 17.84 1.55
N MET A 77 -0.04 16.82 1.30
CA MET A 77 0.37 15.43 1.24
C MET A 77 1.18 15.07 -0.02
N TYR A 78 0.96 15.73 -1.14
CA TYR A 78 1.66 15.38 -2.39
C TYR A 78 3.18 15.53 -2.27
N GLY A 79 3.90 14.48 -2.67
CA GLY A 79 5.35 14.38 -2.54
C GLY A 79 5.85 14.18 -1.10
N MET A 80 4.93 14.01 -0.13
CA MET A 80 5.32 13.77 1.26
C MET A 80 5.91 12.38 1.42
N LYS A 81 7.03 12.30 2.14
CA LYS A 81 7.71 11.05 2.46
C LYS A 81 7.66 10.78 3.95
N VAL A 82 7.35 9.54 4.29
CA VAL A 82 7.43 9.03 5.66
C VAL A 82 8.15 7.67 5.66
N PRO A 83 8.90 7.34 6.73
CA PRO A 83 9.44 6.00 6.87
C PRO A 83 8.33 4.96 6.93
N ASN A 84 8.49 3.88 6.15
CA ASN A 84 7.61 2.72 6.24
C ASN A 84 8.19 1.67 7.21
N LEU A 85 7.41 0.63 7.51
CA LEU A 85 7.83 -0.41 8.45
C LEU A 85 8.78 -1.46 7.82
N THR A 86 9.04 -1.38 6.52
CA THR A 86 9.91 -2.32 5.80
C THR A 86 11.33 -1.80 5.61
N GLY A 87 11.69 -0.71 6.29
CA GLY A 87 13.03 -0.10 6.25
C GLY A 87 13.26 0.88 5.10
N GLY A 88 12.24 1.20 4.32
CA GLY A 88 12.30 2.21 3.25
C GLY A 88 11.45 3.44 3.54
N MET A 89 11.14 4.19 2.50
CA MET A 89 10.24 5.34 2.54
C MET A 89 8.95 5.05 1.77
N ALA A 90 7.85 5.60 2.24
CA ALA A 90 6.61 5.71 1.46
C ALA A 90 6.45 7.16 1.00
N GLU A 91 6.10 7.36 -0.26
CA GLU A 91 5.87 8.68 -0.83
C GLU A 91 4.44 8.79 -1.39
N MET A 92 3.74 9.86 -1.03
CA MET A 92 2.42 10.17 -1.60
C MET A 92 2.57 10.75 -3.00
N LEU A 93 2.05 10.05 -3.98
CA LEU A 93 2.07 10.47 -5.38
C LEU A 93 0.88 11.37 -5.73
N PRO A 94 0.97 12.19 -6.80
CA PRO A 94 -0.14 13.04 -7.24
C PRO A 94 -1.42 12.30 -7.64
N ASN A 95 -1.32 11.00 -7.98
CA ASN A 95 -2.45 10.13 -8.28
C ASN A 95 -3.09 9.50 -7.05
N HIS A 96 -2.68 9.90 -5.84
CA HIS A 96 -3.13 9.40 -4.53
C HIS A 96 -2.69 7.96 -4.20
N HIS A 97 -1.80 7.38 -4.99
CA HIS A 97 -1.13 6.13 -4.63
C HIS A 97 0.14 6.43 -3.83
N LEU A 98 0.64 5.40 -3.16
CA LEU A 98 1.94 5.46 -2.50
C LEU A 98 3.01 4.76 -3.34
N SER A 99 4.19 5.36 -3.40
CA SER A 99 5.40 4.64 -3.81
C SER A 99 5.94 3.89 -2.59
N LYS A 100 6.08 2.57 -2.70
CA LYS A 100 6.53 1.67 -1.62
C LYS A 100 7.34 0.50 -2.20
N PRO A 101 8.19 -0.16 -1.40
CA PRO A 101 8.76 -1.45 -1.78
C PRO A 101 7.67 -2.52 -1.92
N VAL A 102 7.95 -3.50 -2.76
CA VAL A 102 7.21 -4.76 -2.86
C VAL A 102 8.13 -5.87 -2.35
N LEU A 103 7.59 -6.72 -1.50
CA LEU A 103 8.29 -7.87 -0.93
C LEU A 103 7.70 -9.15 -1.47
N ILE A 104 8.58 -10.13 -1.73
CA ILE A 104 8.18 -11.51 -1.98
C ILE A 104 8.50 -12.31 -0.73
N GLY A 105 7.48 -12.87 -0.12
CA GLY A 105 7.60 -13.70 1.07
C GLY A 105 7.22 -15.15 0.79
N GLU A 106 8.01 -16.08 1.33
CA GLU A 106 7.73 -17.51 1.30
C GLU A 106 7.05 -17.92 2.59
N ILE A 107 5.95 -18.64 2.50
CA ILE A 107 5.16 -19.10 3.66
C ILE A 107 5.94 -20.14 4.44
N GLN A 108 6.09 -19.91 5.75
CA GLN A 108 6.75 -20.80 6.70
C GLN A 108 5.74 -21.64 7.51
N ALA A 109 6.23 -22.68 8.15
CA ALA A 109 5.39 -23.60 8.92
C ALA A 109 4.65 -22.97 10.11
N ASP A 110 5.21 -21.88 10.66
CA ASP A 110 4.61 -21.10 11.74
C ASP A 110 3.57 -20.07 11.26
N GLY A 111 3.31 -20.04 9.94
CA GLY A 111 2.39 -19.11 9.30
C GLY A 111 2.93 -17.69 9.11
N GLN A 112 4.21 -17.46 9.38
CA GLN A 112 4.92 -16.25 9.02
C GLN A 112 5.52 -16.36 7.61
N PHE A 113 6.24 -15.34 7.18
CA PHE A 113 6.86 -15.29 5.86
C PHE A 113 8.36 -15.06 6.00
N ASP A 114 9.15 -15.83 5.27
CA ASP A 114 10.54 -15.51 5.02
C ASP A 114 10.62 -14.58 3.80
N ILE A 115 11.23 -13.40 3.95
CA ILE A 115 11.32 -12.41 2.86
C ILE A 115 12.51 -12.77 1.98
N ILE A 116 12.22 -13.38 0.83
CA ILE A 116 13.23 -13.83 -0.12
C ILE A 116 13.64 -12.78 -1.15
N SER A 117 12.84 -11.72 -1.32
CA SER A 117 13.14 -10.62 -2.22
C SER A 117 12.41 -9.35 -1.82
N GLN A 118 13.05 -8.21 -2.05
CA GLN A 118 12.48 -6.88 -1.86
C GLN A 118 12.93 -5.97 -3.00
N THR A 119 11.98 -5.24 -3.59
CA THR A 119 12.28 -4.21 -4.60
C THR A 119 12.73 -2.91 -3.93
N LYS A 120 13.26 -1.99 -4.72
CA LYS A 120 13.23 -0.56 -4.35
C LYS A 120 11.78 -0.06 -4.37
N GLU A 121 11.59 1.23 -4.03
CA GLU A 121 10.27 1.85 -4.11
C GLU A 121 9.69 1.69 -5.52
N VAL A 122 8.50 1.11 -5.60
CA VAL A 122 7.70 0.99 -6.82
C VAL A 122 6.61 2.05 -6.75
N PRO A 123 6.53 2.97 -7.71
CA PRO A 123 5.45 3.94 -7.74
C PRO A 123 4.11 3.23 -7.94
N GLY A 124 3.13 3.57 -7.10
CA GLY A 124 1.77 3.09 -7.28
C GLY A 124 1.13 3.71 -8.52
N ASP A 125 0.49 2.88 -9.33
CA ASP A 125 -0.30 3.34 -10.47
C ASP A 125 -1.62 2.55 -10.51
N ALA A 126 -2.68 3.21 -10.94
CA ALA A 126 -3.96 2.55 -11.16
C ALA A 126 -3.91 1.56 -12.34
N TRP A 127 -2.95 1.74 -13.24
CA TRP A 127 -2.85 1.00 -14.50
C TRP A 127 -1.41 0.57 -14.73
N THR A 128 -1.28 -0.68 -15.13
CA THR A 128 0.05 -1.26 -15.37
C THR A 128 0.67 -0.80 -16.69
N ASP A 129 1.98 -0.55 -16.70
CA ASP A 129 2.74 -0.29 -17.92
C ASP A 129 2.84 -1.50 -18.85
N TYR A 130 2.53 -2.70 -18.35
CA TYR A 130 2.52 -3.93 -19.18
C TYR A 130 1.28 -4.03 -20.08
N LEU A 131 0.24 -3.23 -19.85
CA LEU A 131 -0.96 -3.13 -20.65
C LEU A 131 -1.04 -1.73 -21.25
N ALA A 132 -0.46 -1.53 -22.41
CA ALA A 132 -0.34 -0.22 -23.05
C ALA A 132 -1.71 0.49 -23.22
N GLU A 133 -2.76 -0.28 -23.50
CA GLU A 133 -4.13 0.21 -23.63
C GLU A 133 -4.76 0.69 -22.32
N SER A 134 -4.27 0.23 -21.16
CA SER A 134 -4.80 0.64 -19.86
C SER A 134 -4.06 1.82 -19.25
N LYS A 135 -2.81 2.07 -19.65
CA LYS A 135 -1.98 3.14 -19.09
C LYS A 135 -2.61 4.54 -19.14
N PRO A 136 -3.29 4.96 -20.22
CA PRO A 136 -3.96 6.26 -20.27
C PRO A 136 -5.32 6.31 -19.58
N LEU A 137 -5.83 5.19 -19.05
CA LEU A 137 -7.13 5.13 -18.42
C LEU A 137 -7.10 5.73 -17.01
N VAL A 138 -8.20 6.32 -16.60
CA VAL A 138 -8.44 6.78 -15.23
C VAL A 138 -9.80 6.30 -14.77
N SER A 139 -9.89 5.94 -13.49
CA SER A 139 -11.14 5.55 -12.85
C SER A 139 -11.69 6.76 -12.10
N ASP A 140 -12.50 7.55 -12.79
CA ASP A 140 -13.21 8.67 -12.16
C ASP A 140 -14.67 8.66 -12.61
N TRP A 141 -15.55 8.37 -11.70
CA TRP A 141 -16.87 7.86 -11.98
C TRP A 141 -17.95 8.93 -12.15
N LYS A 142 -17.88 9.97 -11.36
CA LYS A 142 -19.00 10.91 -11.25
C LYS A 142 -18.82 12.16 -12.08
N SER A 143 -17.64 12.75 -12.04
CA SER A 143 -17.33 13.99 -12.75
C SER A 143 -17.27 13.84 -14.26
N LEU A 144 -16.94 12.63 -14.73
CA LEU A 144 -16.74 12.33 -16.15
C LEU A 144 -17.91 11.55 -16.77
N GLY A 145 -18.88 11.12 -15.97
CA GLY A 145 -20.09 10.43 -16.42
C GLY A 145 -19.86 9.01 -16.95
N CYS A 146 -18.74 8.40 -16.66
CA CYS A 146 -18.41 7.04 -17.07
C CYS A 146 -17.55 6.29 -16.05
N GLY A 147 -17.51 4.95 -16.15
CA GLY A 147 -16.75 4.10 -15.23
C GLY A 147 -15.25 4.15 -15.44
N MET A 148 -14.80 4.41 -16.66
CA MET A 148 -13.40 4.59 -17.02
C MET A 148 -13.27 5.70 -18.07
N TYR A 149 -12.22 6.48 -17.94
CA TYR A 149 -11.97 7.60 -18.82
C TYR A 149 -10.53 7.55 -19.35
N ASN A 150 -10.39 7.58 -20.67
CA ASN A 150 -9.11 7.68 -21.31
C ASN A 150 -8.69 9.15 -21.39
N LYS A 151 -7.66 9.53 -20.63
CA LYS A 151 -7.18 10.91 -20.54
C LYS A 151 -6.50 11.43 -21.81
N ASP A 152 -5.97 10.53 -22.66
CA ASP A 152 -5.30 10.93 -23.91
C ASP A 152 -6.31 11.20 -25.02
N THR A 153 -7.31 10.33 -25.15
CA THR A 153 -8.38 10.49 -26.14
C THR A 153 -9.52 11.36 -25.64
N LYS A 154 -9.57 11.67 -24.33
CA LYS A 154 -10.64 12.42 -23.66
C LYS A 154 -12.03 11.80 -23.84
N THR A 155 -12.10 10.48 -23.86
CA THR A 155 -13.34 9.71 -24.09
C THR A 155 -13.61 8.73 -22.97
N CYS A 156 -14.88 8.44 -22.72
CA CYS A 156 -15.31 7.34 -21.87
C CYS A 156 -15.02 5.99 -22.52
N VAL A 157 -14.47 5.06 -21.75
CA VAL A 157 -14.20 3.70 -22.15
C VAL A 157 -15.26 2.78 -21.53
N GLN A 158 -15.99 2.08 -22.36
CA GLN A 158 -16.90 1.01 -21.93
C GLN A 158 -16.11 -0.29 -21.86
N MET A 159 -15.90 -0.82 -20.66
CA MET A 159 -15.36 -2.16 -20.53
C MET A 159 -16.38 -3.17 -21.05
N LYS A 160 -16.02 -3.94 -22.07
CA LYS A 160 -16.81 -5.12 -22.42
C LYS A 160 -16.66 -6.12 -21.27
N SER A 161 -17.75 -6.41 -20.56
CA SER A 161 -17.74 -7.52 -19.63
C SER A 161 -17.59 -8.81 -20.43
N ASN A 162 -16.53 -9.54 -20.20
CA ASN A 162 -16.32 -10.88 -20.76
C ASN A 162 -16.94 -11.96 -19.84
N TYR A 163 -17.99 -11.62 -19.07
CA TYR A 163 -18.73 -12.55 -18.22
C TYR A 163 -20.16 -12.64 -18.68
#